data_4a88ba2101c6629cb1b7682907b60436
#
_entry.id   4a88ba2101c6629cb1b7682907b60436
#
_cell.length_a   1.000
_cell.length_b   1.000
_cell.length_c   1.000
_cell.angle_alpha   90.00
_cell.angle_beta   90.00
_cell.angle_gamma   90.00
#
_symmetry.space_group_name_H-M   'P 1'
#
loop_
_entity.id
_entity.type
_entity.pdbx_description
1 polymer ?
#
loop_
_entity_poly.entity_id
_entity_poly.type
_entity_poly.pdbx_seq_one_letter_code
_entity_poly.pdbx_strand_id
1 'polypeptide(L)'
;MDMLRKITDFMTDIGIHPSLSDIGKISWDFAAEMERGLAGGGGSLKMLPTYIPSAPPPVSGEPVIALDAGGTNFRRALVEFRDGVPRVENLQTTRMPGRAGEITLGDFLDFIREQIGTLLAESRRIGLCFSYAFDSTPELDGRIISLSKEVRISGINGILLGEALRGALRGDAPDLRFAMINDAAASLLGGAAECGSRGPAAGLIIGTGLNMAYTERGAAIKKLPDAHDMIVNMEAGGFDPLPLGEPDKLLDARTKNPGEHPLEKMVSGAYVGEVVLEALRLAASSGLLSEAAMRDISQRRSMPMRETDRLLGIEAPLGGSADDALVIKTIIASIYERSARLVCAMLRAVCERAGERLFLTVDGSVFYKSHAFREALLRLIAENGLDIEHQKAENGNLTGAALAALA
;
A
#
# COMPACT_ATOMS: atom_id res chain seq x y z
N MET A 1 28.17 -27.11 -7.69
CA MET A 1 28.80 -25.92 -7.06
C MET A 1 29.09 -24.79 -8.04
N ASP A 2 29.54 -25.09 -9.27
CA ASP A 2 29.89 -24.06 -10.26
C ASP A 2 28.69 -23.20 -10.71
N MET A 3 27.52 -23.81 -11.03
CA MET A 3 26.34 -23.08 -11.52
C MET A 3 25.76 -22.10 -10.47
N LEU A 4 25.57 -22.52 -9.23
CA LEU A 4 25.09 -21.65 -8.14
C LEU A 4 26.01 -20.44 -7.91
N ARG A 5 27.32 -20.65 -7.99
CA ARG A 5 28.29 -19.56 -7.90
C ARG A 5 28.14 -18.57 -9.06
N LYS A 6 28.01 -19.07 -10.29
CA LYS A 6 27.77 -18.20 -11.47
C LYS A 6 26.49 -17.38 -11.33
N ILE A 7 25.41 -17.98 -10.81
CA ILE A 7 24.16 -17.27 -10.56
C ILE A 7 24.34 -16.19 -9.48
N THR A 8 25.03 -16.51 -8.38
CA THR A 8 25.31 -15.59 -7.29
C THR A 8 26.15 -14.39 -7.75
N ASP A 9 27.24 -14.68 -8.49
CA ASP A 9 28.12 -13.65 -9.05
C ASP A 9 27.30 -12.75 -10.01
N PHE A 10 26.53 -13.34 -10.92
CA PHE A 10 25.65 -12.60 -11.84
C PHE A 10 24.65 -11.69 -11.09
N MET A 11 23.94 -12.23 -10.06
CA MET A 11 22.99 -11.44 -9.29
C MET A 11 23.65 -10.30 -8.54
N THR A 12 24.89 -10.49 -8.10
CA THR A 12 25.69 -9.44 -7.44
C THR A 12 26.06 -8.35 -8.45
N ASP A 13 26.52 -8.76 -9.63
CA ASP A 13 26.93 -7.83 -10.70
C ASP A 13 25.78 -6.95 -11.18
N ILE A 14 24.57 -7.51 -11.34
CA ILE A 14 23.39 -6.73 -11.72
C ILE A 14 22.66 -6.07 -10.55
N GLY A 15 23.17 -6.19 -9.33
CA GLY A 15 22.69 -5.47 -8.15
C GLY A 15 21.39 -5.98 -7.52
N ILE A 16 21.03 -7.28 -7.75
CA ILE A 16 19.80 -7.87 -7.17
C ILE A 16 20.06 -8.90 -6.07
N HIS A 17 21.32 -9.20 -5.76
CA HIS A 17 21.60 -10.15 -4.69
C HIS A 17 21.11 -9.62 -3.34
N PRO A 18 20.37 -10.41 -2.53
CA PRO A 18 19.74 -9.92 -1.29
C PRO A 18 20.72 -9.33 -0.28
N SER A 19 21.98 -9.76 -0.25
CA SER A 19 23.00 -9.22 0.66
C SER A 19 23.31 -7.74 0.43
N LEU A 20 22.97 -7.18 -0.73
CA LEU A 20 23.13 -5.76 -1.04
C LEU A 20 22.07 -4.89 -0.35
N SER A 21 20.99 -5.49 0.15
CA SER A 21 19.94 -4.81 0.89
C SER A 21 20.15 -5.04 2.40
N ASP A 22 21.04 -4.25 2.99
CA ASP A 22 21.29 -4.26 4.45
C ASP A 22 20.11 -3.67 5.21
N ILE A 23 19.41 -4.50 6.00
CA ILE A 23 18.20 -4.11 6.73
C ILE A 23 18.49 -3.00 7.73
N GLY A 24 19.62 -3.06 8.44
CA GLY A 24 19.99 -2.06 9.45
C GLY A 24 20.24 -0.69 8.82
N LYS A 25 21.03 -0.67 7.74
CA LYS A 25 21.33 0.57 7.00
C LYS A 25 20.07 1.18 6.39
N ILE A 26 19.27 0.38 5.70
CA ILE A 26 18.04 0.86 5.06
C ILE A 26 17.03 1.34 6.11
N SER A 27 16.91 0.65 7.26
CA SER A 27 16.06 1.09 8.37
C SER A 27 16.49 2.43 8.92
N TRP A 28 17.79 2.66 9.06
CA TRP A 28 18.35 3.94 9.53
C TRP A 28 18.07 5.07 8.51
N ASP A 29 18.30 4.81 7.22
CA ASP A 29 18.00 5.76 6.14
C ASP A 29 16.49 6.07 6.10
N PHE A 30 15.64 5.04 6.29
CA PHE A 30 14.18 5.20 6.33
C PHE A 30 13.73 6.06 7.51
N ALA A 31 14.27 5.82 8.70
CA ALA A 31 13.98 6.63 9.89
C ALA A 31 14.43 8.10 9.70
N ALA A 32 15.55 8.33 9.04
CA ALA A 32 16.00 9.68 8.71
C ALA A 32 15.07 10.41 7.74
N GLU A 33 14.52 9.70 6.75
CA GLU A 33 13.49 10.23 5.84
C GLU A 33 12.17 10.52 6.56
N MET A 34 11.76 9.64 7.51
CA MET A 34 10.60 9.92 8.37
C MET A 34 10.77 11.25 9.11
N GLU A 35 11.92 11.46 9.77
CA GLU A 35 12.21 12.72 10.49
C GLU A 35 12.18 13.94 9.56
N ARG A 36 12.77 13.84 8.37
CA ARG A 36 12.73 14.93 7.38
C ARG A 36 11.29 15.24 6.94
N GLY A 37 10.51 14.22 6.64
CA GLY A 37 9.11 14.38 6.24
C GLY A 37 8.24 14.97 7.36
N LEU A 38 8.44 14.57 8.64
CA LEU A 38 7.73 15.12 9.79
C LEU A 38 8.13 16.58 10.09
N ALA A 39 9.35 16.96 9.74
CA ALA A 39 9.82 18.34 9.87
C ALA A 39 9.39 19.26 8.72
N GLY A 40 8.78 18.72 7.64
CA GLY A 40 8.44 19.49 6.44
C GLY A 40 9.63 19.78 5.54
N GLY A 41 10.72 19.05 5.69
CA GLY A 41 12.03 19.30 5.05
C GLY A 41 12.20 18.72 3.62
N GLY A 42 11.15 18.25 2.96
CA GLY A 42 11.22 17.82 1.56
C GLY A 42 11.93 16.48 1.33
N GLY A 43 11.81 15.51 2.24
CA GLY A 43 12.30 14.14 2.07
C GLY A 43 11.48 13.31 1.07
N SER A 44 11.97 12.11 0.77
CA SER A 44 11.28 11.13 -0.09
C SER A 44 10.01 10.57 0.54
N LEU A 45 9.92 10.54 1.87
CA LEU A 45 8.71 10.22 2.61
C LEU A 45 7.91 11.49 2.92
N LYS A 46 6.70 11.58 2.43
CA LYS A 46 5.85 12.78 2.61
C LYS A 46 5.34 12.96 4.04
N MET A 47 5.14 11.84 4.78
CA MET A 47 4.69 11.84 6.17
C MET A 47 3.47 12.73 6.39
N LEU A 48 2.40 12.50 5.64
CA LEU A 48 1.21 13.36 5.60
C LEU A 48 0.39 13.23 6.89
N PRO A 49 0.13 14.31 7.64
CA PRO A 49 -0.80 14.31 8.77
C PRO A 49 -2.20 13.99 8.30
N THR A 50 -2.90 13.10 8.98
CA THR A 50 -4.30 12.77 8.64
C THR A 50 -5.30 13.59 9.46
N TYR A 51 -4.87 14.24 10.52
CA TYR A 51 -5.68 14.90 11.55
C TYR A 51 -6.62 13.94 12.32
N ILE A 52 -6.49 12.64 12.08
CA ILE A 52 -7.27 11.63 12.78
C ILE A 52 -6.49 11.18 14.01
N PRO A 53 -7.09 11.27 15.23
CA PRO A 53 -6.43 10.84 16.45
C PRO A 53 -5.94 9.39 16.38
N SER A 54 -4.76 9.12 16.94
CA SER A 54 -4.18 7.77 16.99
C SER A 54 -5.04 6.77 17.76
N ALA A 55 -5.82 7.26 18.73
CA ALA A 55 -6.81 6.51 19.47
C ALA A 55 -8.16 7.25 19.39
N PRO A 56 -9.00 6.93 18.40
CA PRO A 56 -10.32 7.52 18.33
C PRO A 56 -11.14 7.16 19.59
N PRO A 57 -12.02 8.05 20.05
CA PRO A 57 -12.82 7.78 21.24
C PRO A 57 -13.68 6.54 21.01
N PRO A 58 -13.95 5.76 22.08
CA PRO A 58 -14.87 4.65 21.97
C PRO A 58 -16.24 5.18 21.58
N VAL A 59 -16.75 4.71 20.47
CA VAL A 59 -18.06 5.10 19.92
C VAL A 59 -19.03 3.96 20.04
N SER A 60 -20.27 4.25 20.38
CA SER A 60 -21.35 3.29 20.37
C SER A 60 -22.63 3.90 19.79
N GLY A 61 -23.32 3.12 18.97
CA GLY A 61 -24.71 3.35 18.59
C GLY A 61 -25.01 4.31 17.45
N GLU A 62 -24.05 5.09 16.94
CA GLU A 62 -24.29 5.90 15.74
C GLU A 62 -23.83 5.17 14.48
N PRO A 63 -24.73 4.83 13.54
CA PRO A 63 -24.34 4.25 12.27
C PRO A 63 -23.61 5.28 11.39
N VAL A 64 -22.66 4.81 10.60
CA VAL A 64 -21.91 5.61 9.63
C VAL A 64 -22.03 4.97 8.25
N ILE A 65 -22.27 5.77 7.23
CA ILE A 65 -22.14 5.33 5.84
C ILE A 65 -20.66 5.27 5.51
N ALA A 66 -20.12 4.07 5.40
CA ALA A 66 -18.73 3.84 5.03
C ALA A 66 -18.60 3.57 3.55
N LEU A 67 -17.69 4.29 2.90
CA LEU A 67 -17.36 4.16 1.49
C LEU A 67 -15.89 3.79 1.34
N ASP A 68 -15.58 2.98 0.34
CA ASP A 68 -14.20 2.64 -0.02
C ASP A 68 -14.04 2.72 -1.55
N ALA A 69 -13.33 3.74 -1.98
CA ALA A 69 -13.02 4.04 -3.38
C ALA A 69 -11.62 3.56 -3.71
N GLY A 70 -11.51 2.28 -4.05
CA GLY A 70 -10.26 1.65 -4.46
C GLY A 70 -10.02 1.71 -5.97
N GLY A 71 -8.88 1.18 -6.42
CA GLY A 71 -8.49 1.22 -7.85
C GLY A 71 -9.38 0.39 -8.78
N THR A 72 -10.10 -0.62 -8.29
CA THR A 72 -10.93 -1.53 -9.09
C THR A 72 -12.39 -1.48 -8.68
N ASN A 73 -12.63 -1.47 -7.39
CA ASN A 73 -13.96 -1.58 -6.80
C ASN A 73 -14.28 -0.34 -5.98
N PHE A 74 -15.55 -0.02 -5.95
CA PHE A 74 -16.16 0.89 -5.03
C PHE A 74 -17.06 0.08 -4.09
N ARG A 75 -16.83 0.19 -2.77
CA ARG A 75 -17.64 -0.50 -1.75
C ARG A 75 -18.40 0.52 -0.93
N ARG A 76 -19.59 0.16 -0.51
CA ARG A 76 -20.38 0.91 0.45
C ARG A 76 -20.97 -0.01 1.52
N ALA A 77 -21.09 0.47 2.72
CA ALA A 77 -21.74 -0.23 3.83
C ALA A 77 -22.28 0.75 4.85
N LEU A 78 -23.13 0.25 5.73
CA LEU A 78 -23.46 0.89 6.99
C LEU A 78 -22.61 0.22 8.09
N VAL A 79 -21.88 1.02 8.86
CA VAL A 79 -21.03 0.53 9.94
C VAL A 79 -21.52 1.11 11.26
N GLU A 80 -21.80 0.24 12.21
CA GLU A 80 -22.19 0.60 13.60
C GLU A 80 -21.18 -0.03 14.56
N PHE A 81 -20.87 0.67 15.65
CA PHE A 81 -20.02 0.12 16.71
C PHE A 81 -20.86 -0.19 17.94
N ARG A 82 -20.89 -1.47 18.36
CA ARG A 82 -21.53 -1.92 19.60
C ARG A 82 -20.48 -2.47 20.54
N ASP A 83 -20.35 -1.83 21.68
CA ASP A 83 -19.31 -2.18 22.68
C ASP A 83 -17.89 -2.18 22.08
N GLY A 84 -17.63 -1.25 21.16
CA GLY A 84 -16.34 -1.12 20.45
C GLY A 84 -16.12 -2.11 19.30
N VAL A 85 -17.07 -3.03 19.07
CA VAL A 85 -17.00 -4.02 17.99
C VAL A 85 -17.73 -3.50 16.74
N PRO A 86 -17.06 -3.41 15.58
CA PRO A 86 -17.70 -2.96 14.35
C PRO A 86 -18.67 -4.02 13.80
N ARG A 87 -19.82 -3.57 13.34
CA ARG A 87 -20.79 -4.35 12.57
C ARG A 87 -20.98 -3.70 11.20
N VAL A 88 -20.71 -4.48 10.18
CA VAL A 88 -20.79 -4.02 8.78
C VAL A 88 -22.05 -4.61 8.16
N GLU A 89 -23.00 -3.76 7.83
CA GLU A 89 -24.29 -4.13 7.26
C GLU A 89 -24.47 -3.48 5.88
N ASN A 90 -25.38 -3.99 5.08
CA ASN A 90 -25.71 -3.47 3.75
C ASN A 90 -24.50 -3.33 2.81
N LEU A 91 -23.49 -4.20 2.97
CA LEU A 91 -22.29 -4.18 2.16
C LEU A 91 -22.64 -4.44 0.68
N GLN A 92 -22.25 -3.51 -0.17
CA GLN A 92 -22.33 -3.65 -1.61
C GLN A 92 -20.99 -3.30 -2.25
N THR A 93 -20.68 -4.01 -3.32
CA THR A 93 -19.49 -3.78 -4.12
C THR A 93 -19.92 -3.53 -5.56
N THR A 94 -19.46 -2.44 -6.13
CA THR A 94 -19.64 -2.06 -7.52
C THR A 94 -18.29 -1.80 -8.17
N ARG A 95 -18.24 -1.70 -9.49
CA ARG A 95 -17.02 -1.33 -10.19
C ARG A 95 -16.74 0.16 -9.94
N MET A 96 -15.45 0.51 -9.71
CA MET A 96 -15.05 1.91 -9.57
C MET A 96 -15.41 2.69 -10.85
N PRO A 97 -16.17 3.80 -10.76
CA PRO A 97 -16.50 4.64 -11.91
C PRO A 97 -15.25 5.33 -12.48
N GLY A 98 -15.33 5.76 -13.74
CA GLY A 98 -14.17 6.34 -14.43
C GLY A 98 -13.13 5.34 -14.93
N ARG A 99 -13.30 4.04 -14.65
CA ARG A 99 -12.38 2.98 -15.08
C ARG A 99 -12.68 2.48 -16.49
N ALA A 100 -13.93 2.42 -16.86
CA ALA A 100 -14.35 1.96 -18.19
C ALA A 100 -14.25 3.08 -19.25
N GLY A 101 -14.16 4.32 -18.83
CA GLY A 101 -14.09 5.53 -19.65
C GLY A 101 -13.96 6.74 -18.73
N GLU A 102 -13.59 7.88 -19.27
CA GLU A 102 -13.56 9.13 -18.52
C GLU A 102 -14.99 9.59 -18.19
N ILE A 103 -15.18 10.06 -16.95
CA ILE A 103 -16.42 10.67 -16.46
C ILE A 103 -16.11 12.05 -15.88
N THR A 104 -17.13 12.86 -15.65
CA THR A 104 -16.99 14.17 -14.99
C THR A 104 -17.05 14.04 -13.47
N LEU A 105 -16.61 15.09 -12.74
CA LEU A 105 -16.82 15.19 -11.29
C LEU A 105 -18.32 15.10 -10.94
N GLY A 106 -19.19 15.73 -11.75
CA GLY A 106 -20.65 15.65 -11.57
C GLY A 106 -21.16 14.22 -11.62
N ASP A 107 -20.76 13.45 -12.65
CA ASP A 107 -21.13 12.03 -12.78
C ASP A 107 -20.65 11.20 -11.58
N PHE A 108 -19.46 11.50 -11.04
CA PHE A 108 -18.92 10.82 -9.86
C PHE A 108 -19.72 11.14 -8.59
N LEU A 109 -20.09 12.40 -8.39
CA LEU A 109 -20.93 12.82 -7.26
C LEU A 109 -22.33 12.22 -7.33
N ASP A 110 -22.93 12.18 -8.52
CA ASP A 110 -24.22 11.54 -8.76
C ASP A 110 -24.15 10.03 -8.52
N PHE A 111 -23.07 9.37 -8.95
CA PHE A 111 -22.83 7.97 -8.63
C PHE A 111 -22.78 7.75 -7.11
N ILE A 112 -22.03 8.58 -6.36
CA ILE A 112 -21.99 8.46 -4.89
C ILE A 112 -23.39 8.66 -4.31
N ARG A 113 -24.15 9.67 -4.77
CA ARG A 113 -25.53 9.92 -4.35
C ARG A 113 -26.43 8.68 -4.54
N GLU A 114 -26.35 8.04 -5.69
CA GLU A 114 -27.10 6.80 -5.97
C GLU A 114 -26.70 5.67 -5.02
N GLN A 115 -25.39 5.50 -4.77
CA GLN A 115 -24.91 4.45 -3.89
C GLN A 115 -25.40 4.61 -2.45
N ILE A 116 -25.50 5.84 -1.93
CA ILE A 116 -25.83 6.11 -0.53
C ILE A 116 -27.30 6.48 -0.29
N GLY A 117 -28.09 6.72 -1.33
CA GLY A 117 -29.43 7.31 -1.21
C GLY A 117 -30.33 6.62 -0.19
N THR A 118 -30.38 5.29 -0.18
CA THR A 118 -31.16 4.53 0.79
C THR A 118 -30.56 4.56 2.21
N LEU A 119 -29.26 4.74 2.34
CA LEU A 119 -28.56 4.76 3.63
C LEU A 119 -28.66 6.14 4.33
N LEU A 120 -29.00 7.19 3.58
CA LEU A 120 -29.19 8.52 4.15
C LEU A 120 -30.36 8.59 5.17
N ALA A 121 -31.29 7.65 5.13
CA ALA A 121 -32.32 7.51 6.17
C ALA A 121 -31.74 7.05 7.51
N GLU A 122 -30.64 6.28 7.50
CA GLU A 122 -30.02 5.66 8.67
C GLU A 122 -28.89 6.53 9.27
N SER A 123 -28.20 7.31 8.44
CA SER A 123 -27.06 8.12 8.89
C SER A 123 -26.85 9.37 8.05
N ARG A 124 -26.36 10.43 8.70
CA ARG A 124 -25.86 11.68 8.08
C ARG A 124 -24.34 11.79 8.18
N ARG A 125 -23.65 10.73 8.61
CA ARG A 125 -22.19 10.68 8.67
C ARG A 125 -21.67 9.79 7.55
N ILE A 126 -20.71 10.30 6.77
CA ILE A 126 -20.02 9.56 5.71
C ILE A 126 -18.54 9.52 6.02
N GLY A 127 -17.99 8.33 6.06
CA GLY A 127 -16.55 8.08 6.05
C GLY A 127 -16.14 7.54 4.68
N LEU A 128 -15.16 8.16 4.02
CA LEU A 128 -14.65 7.72 2.72
C LEU A 128 -13.19 7.30 2.83
N CYS A 129 -12.93 6.01 2.65
CA CYS A 129 -11.59 5.52 2.34
C CYS A 129 -11.31 5.79 0.85
N PHE A 130 -10.20 6.50 0.57
CA PHE A 130 -9.85 6.92 -0.79
C PHE A 130 -8.41 6.55 -1.10
N SER A 131 -8.21 5.57 -1.98
CA SER A 131 -6.90 4.97 -2.30
C SER A 131 -6.12 5.74 -3.37
N TYR A 132 -6.26 7.06 -3.43
CA TYR A 132 -5.57 7.94 -4.37
C TYR A 132 -4.92 9.10 -3.62
N ALA A 133 -4.04 9.85 -4.29
CA ALA A 133 -3.30 10.94 -3.67
C ALA A 133 -4.19 12.15 -3.35
N PHE A 134 -4.20 12.55 -2.09
CA PHE A 134 -4.86 13.76 -1.61
C PHE A 134 -4.14 14.35 -0.39
N ASP A 135 -4.33 15.62 -0.15
CA ASP A 135 -3.91 16.30 1.08
C ASP A 135 -5.10 16.40 2.04
N SER A 136 -4.93 15.90 3.26
CA SER A 136 -5.94 16.02 4.32
C SER A 136 -6.02 17.42 4.87
N THR A 137 -7.22 17.83 5.29
CA THR A 137 -7.44 19.10 6.00
C THR A 137 -7.80 18.85 7.47
N PRO A 138 -7.66 19.87 8.36
CA PRO A 138 -8.08 19.75 9.76
C PRO A 138 -9.56 19.39 9.95
N GLU A 139 -10.42 19.71 8.97
CA GLU A 139 -11.84 19.36 8.94
C GLU A 139 -12.09 17.94 8.43
N LEU A 140 -11.05 17.11 8.32
CA LEU A 140 -11.08 15.74 7.81
C LEU A 140 -11.58 15.64 6.36
N ASP A 141 -11.49 16.70 5.57
CA ASP A 141 -11.72 16.67 4.12
C ASP A 141 -10.43 16.33 3.37
N GLY A 142 -10.52 16.02 2.09
CA GLY A 142 -9.38 15.71 1.23
C GLY A 142 -9.35 16.56 -0.03
N ARG A 143 -8.23 17.28 -0.22
CA ARG A 143 -7.94 17.96 -1.49
C ARG A 143 -7.28 17.01 -2.45
N ILE A 144 -7.98 16.64 -3.50
CA ILE A 144 -7.50 15.66 -4.47
C ILE A 144 -6.29 16.20 -5.23
N ILE A 145 -5.17 15.47 -5.21
CA ILE A 145 -3.95 15.78 -5.96
C ILE A 145 -4.04 15.15 -7.35
N SER A 146 -4.24 13.84 -7.39
CA SER A 146 -4.32 13.09 -8.65
C SER A 146 -4.98 11.75 -8.46
N LEU A 147 -5.60 11.25 -9.52
CA LEU A 147 -6.06 9.86 -9.59
C LEU A 147 -5.01 9.01 -10.29
N SER A 148 -4.74 7.83 -9.76
CA SER A 148 -3.76 6.92 -10.35
C SER A 148 -4.38 6.05 -11.44
N LYS A 149 -3.59 5.83 -12.50
CA LYS A 149 -3.54 4.67 -13.39
C LYS A 149 -4.73 4.44 -14.33
N GLU A 150 -5.89 4.05 -13.85
CA GLU A 150 -6.97 3.55 -14.70
C GLU A 150 -8.30 4.26 -14.45
N VAL A 151 -8.39 5.08 -13.41
CA VAL A 151 -9.59 5.88 -13.10
C VAL A 151 -9.40 7.29 -13.63
N ARG A 152 -10.34 7.74 -14.45
CA ARG A 152 -10.34 9.07 -15.06
C ARG A 152 -11.61 9.81 -14.73
N ILE A 153 -11.47 10.88 -13.92
CA ILE A 153 -12.56 11.76 -13.52
C ILE A 153 -12.10 13.18 -13.81
N SER A 154 -12.66 13.80 -14.85
CA SER A 154 -12.30 15.18 -15.20
C SER A 154 -12.86 16.16 -14.19
N GLY A 155 -12.06 17.20 -13.88
CA GLY A 155 -12.43 18.26 -12.94
C GLY A 155 -12.30 17.91 -11.46
N ILE A 156 -11.74 16.72 -11.10
CA ILE A 156 -11.59 16.31 -9.69
C ILE A 156 -10.34 16.85 -9.02
N ASN A 157 -9.26 17.10 -9.78
CA ASN A 157 -7.99 17.56 -9.20
C ASN A 157 -8.12 18.95 -8.59
N GLY A 158 -7.55 19.14 -7.39
CA GLY A 158 -7.61 20.37 -6.61
C GLY A 158 -8.91 20.59 -5.83
N ILE A 159 -9.92 19.74 -6.01
CA ILE A 159 -11.22 19.84 -5.32
C ILE A 159 -11.11 19.29 -3.89
N LEU A 160 -11.80 19.95 -2.95
CA LEU A 160 -12.15 19.38 -1.64
C LEU A 160 -13.37 18.47 -1.84
N LEU A 161 -13.15 17.17 -1.77
CA LEU A 161 -14.16 16.19 -2.18
C LEU A 161 -15.38 16.18 -1.24
N GLY A 162 -15.16 16.34 0.07
CA GLY A 162 -16.24 16.41 1.03
C GLY A 162 -17.08 17.68 0.88
N GLU A 163 -16.47 18.84 0.56
CA GLU A 163 -17.19 20.07 0.24
C GLU A 163 -18.06 19.89 -1.00
N ALA A 164 -17.49 19.31 -2.06
CA ALA A 164 -18.22 19.03 -3.30
C ALA A 164 -19.39 18.07 -3.05
N LEU A 165 -19.19 17.03 -2.24
CA LEU A 165 -20.24 16.07 -1.90
C LEU A 165 -21.36 16.70 -1.05
N ARG A 166 -21.00 17.50 -0.03
CA ARG A 166 -21.98 18.29 0.77
C ARG A 166 -22.79 19.23 -0.13
N GLY A 167 -22.15 19.86 -1.11
CA GLY A 167 -22.84 20.69 -2.11
C GLY A 167 -23.84 19.89 -2.93
N ALA A 168 -23.46 18.76 -3.46
CA ALA A 168 -24.29 17.89 -4.27
C ALA A 168 -25.47 17.27 -3.51
N LEU A 169 -25.31 17.01 -2.21
CA LEU A 169 -26.32 16.38 -1.34
C LEU A 169 -27.11 17.38 -0.49
N ARG A 170 -26.92 18.69 -0.69
CA ARG A 170 -27.58 19.73 0.14
C ARG A 170 -29.10 19.58 0.25
N GLY A 171 -29.75 19.12 -0.83
CA GLY A 171 -31.20 18.87 -0.86
C GLY A 171 -31.61 17.61 -0.08
N ASP A 172 -30.77 16.61 -0.03
CA ASP A 172 -31.06 15.29 0.53
C ASP A 172 -30.57 15.18 2.00
N ALA A 173 -29.44 15.84 2.31
CA ALA A 173 -28.76 15.79 3.59
C ALA A 173 -28.05 17.13 3.92
N PRO A 174 -28.76 18.16 4.35
CA PRO A 174 -28.19 19.51 4.60
C PRO A 174 -27.18 19.53 5.77
N ASP A 175 -27.28 18.60 6.69
CA ASP A 175 -26.44 18.42 7.90
C ASP A 175 -25.38 17.33 7.76
N LEU A 176 -25.02 16.98 6.52
CA LEU A 176 -24.06 15.92 6.23
C LEU A 176 -22.69 16.19 6.85
N ARG A 177 -22.19 15.21 7.61
CA ARG A 177 -20.82 15.16 8.10
C ARG A 177 -19.99 14.22 7.23
N PHE A 178 -18.75 14.59 6.96
CA PHE A 178 -17.89 13.85 6.04
C PHE A 178 -16.47 13.81 6.57
N ALA A 179 -15.85 12.64 6.50
CA ALA A 179 -14.42 12.46 6.71
C ALA A 179 -13.81 11.61 5.60
N MET A 180 -12.60 11.94 5.20
CA MET A 180 -11.83 11.25 4.18
C MET A 180 -10.52 10.72 4.76
N ILE A 181 -10.18 9.48 4.44
CA ILE A 181 -8.99 8.81 4.96
C ILE A 181 -8.31 7.99 3.85
N ASN A 182 -6.97 7.93 3.88
CA ASN A 182 -6.21 7.05 2.97
C ASN A 182 -6.36 5.58 3.39
N ASP A 183 -6.20 4.64 2.44
CA ASP A 183 -6.37 3.22 2.65
C ASP A 183 -5.42 2.62 3.71
N ALA A 184 -4.16 3.05 3.77
CA ALA A 184 -3.23 2.58 4.79
C ALA A 184 -3.66 3.02 6.20
N ALA A 185 -4.11 4.27 6.35
CA ALA A 185 -4.62 4.79 7.61
C ALA A 185 -5.97 4.16 7.98
N ALA A 186 -6.85 3.93 7.00
CA ALA A 186 -8.12 3.23 7.21
C ALA A 186 -7.91 1.78 7.65
N SER A 187 -6.99 1.07 6.98
CA SER A 187 -6.61 -0.30 7.35
C SER A 187 -6.07 -0.38 8.79
N LEU A 188 -5.23 0.58 9.19
CA LEU A 188 -4.74 0.69 10.57
C LEU A 188 -5.90 0.82 11.57
N LEU A 189 -6.77 1.81 11.39
CA LEU A 189 -7.90 2.06 12.31
C LEU A 189 -8.86 0.88 12.36
N GLY A 190 -9.25 0.40 11.19
CA GLY A 190 -10.18 -0.72 11.08
C GLY A 190 -9.64 -1.99 11.69
N GLY A 191 -8.35 -2.28 11.45
CA GLY A 191 -7.68 -3.43 12.04
C GLY A 191 -7.60 -3.34 13.55
N ALA A 192 -7.21 -2.19 14.09
CA ALA A 192 -7.19 -1.97 15.52
C ALA A 192 -8.57 -2.19 16.17
N ALA A 193 -9.64 -1.72 15.53
CA ALA A 193 -11.00 -1.90 16.03
C ALA A 193 -11.52 -3.36 15.92
N GLU A 194 -11.31 -4.01 14.75
CA GLU A 194 -11.78 -5.37 14.53
C GLU A 194 -11.05 -6.40 15.41
N CYS A 195 -9.77 -6.17 15.70
CA CYS A 195 -8.94 -7.07 16.48
C CYS A 195 -8.80 -6.65 17.95
N GLY A 196 -9.34 -5.49 18.35
CA GLY A 196 -9.27 -4.99 19.73
C GLY A 196 -7.86 -4.59 20.17
N SER A 197 -6.99 -4.24 19.22
CA SER A 197 -5.58 -3.88 19.50
C SER A 197 -5.49 -2.57 20.25
N ARG A 198 -4.60 -2.50 21.25
CA ARG A 198 -4.33 -1.29 22.03
C ARG A 198 -2.83 -1.04 22.09
N GLY A 199 -2.39 0.14 21.63
CA GLY A 199 -0.98 0.54 21.57
C GLY A 199 -0.59 1.07 20.21
N PRO A 200 0.72 1.25 19.95
CA PRO A 200 1.20 1.68 18.65
C PRO A 200 0.73 0.75 17.54
N ALA A 201 0.22 1.35 16.47
CA ALA A 201 -0.36 0.61 15.35
C ALA A 201 0.18 1.12 14.02
N ALA A 202 0.19 0.22 13.04
CA ALA A 202 0.49 0.54 11.66
C ALA A 202 -0.45 -0.21 10.70
N GLY A 203 -0.73 0.41 9.56
CA GLY A 203 -1.42 -0.21 8.43
C GLY A 203 -0.46 -0.32 7.25
N LEU A 204 -0.23 -1.53 6.78
CA LEU A 204 0.61 -1.83 5.62
C LEU A 204 -0.24 -2.28 4.45
N ILE A 205 -0.23 -1.51 3.40
CA ILE A 205 -0.81 -1.90 2.11
C ILE A 205 0.32 -2.44 1.23
N ILE A 206 0.23 -3.72 0.87
CA ILE A 206 1.18 -4.37 -0.04
C ILE A 206 0.43 -5.24 -1.05
N GLY A 207 -0.02 -4.58 -2.10
CA GLY A 207 -0.87 -5.12 -3.15
C GLY A 207 -0.38 -4.69 -4.53
N THR A 208 -1.25 -4.06 -5.31
CA THR A 208 -0.87 -3.42 -6.58
C THR A 208 0.16 -2.32 -6.36
N GLY A 209 0.01 -1.54 -5.29
CA GLY A 209 0.96 -0.55 -4.81
C GLY A 209 1.53 -0.90 -3.44
N LEU A 210 2.32 0.02 -2.89
CA LEU A 210 2.88 -0.03 -1.54
C LEU A 210 2.59 1.28 -0.82
N ASN A 211 1.99 1.18 0.36
CA ASN A 211 1.88 2.31 1.28
C ASN A 211 1.88 1.84 2.74
N MET A 212 2.14 2.75 3.66
CA MET A 212 2.08 2.52 5.10
C MET A 212 1.62 3.76 5.82
N ALA A 213 0.82 3.55 6.87
CA ALA A 213 0.47 4.56 7.86
C ALA A 213 0.78 4.03 9.25
N TYR A 214 1.03 4.93 10.21
CA TYR A 214 1.31 4.55 11.59
C TYR A 214 0.85 5.62 12.57
N THR A 215 0.74 5.27 13.84
CA THR A 215 0.42 6.21 14.92
C THR A 215 1.67 7.00 15.33
N GLU A 216 1.58 8.33 15.35
CA GLU A 216 2.68 9.22 15.69
C GLU A 216 2.30 10.18 16.82
N ARG A 217 3.28 10.53 17.65
CA ARG A 217 3.13 11.55 18.69
C ARG A 217 3.10 12.94 18.07
N GLY A 218 2.14 13.78 18.48
CA GLY A 218 2.01 15.13 17.94
C GLY A 218 3.27 15.97 18.07
N ALA A 219 3.98 15.87 19.19
CA ALA A 219 5.25 16.57 19.42
C ALA A 219 6.35 16.23 18.39
N ALA A 220 6.26 15.10 17.70
CA ALA A 220 7.20 14.71 16.65
C ALA A 220 6.84 15.29 15.27
N ILE A 221 5.59 15.74 15.07
CA ILE A 221 5.10 16.28 13.79
C ILE A 221 5.46 17.78 13.71
N LYS A 222 6.74 18.09 13.55
CA LYS A 222 7.27 19.46 13.64
C LYS A 222 6.72 20.41 12.58
N LYS A 223 6.27 19.89 11.43
CA LYS A 223 5.65 20.71 10.37
C LYS A 223 4.22 21.19 10.72
N LEU A 224 3.62 20.65 11.77
CA LEU A 224 2.29 21.00 12.23
C LEU A 224 2.36 21.47 13.69
N PRO A 225 2.34 22.80 13.94
CA PRO A 225 2.36 23.33 15.31
C PRO A 225 1.16 22.81 16.12
N ASP A 226 1.40 22.51 17.40
CA ASP A 226 0.36 22.08 18.35
C ASP A 226 -0.38 20.81 17.92
N ALA A 227 0.26 19.94 17.13
CA ALA A 227 -0.33 18.68 16.69
C ALA A 227 -0.65 17.77 17.89
N HIS A 228 -1.81 17.16 17.89
CA HIS A 228 -2.12 16.05 18.77
C HIS A 228 -1.55 14.74 18.21
N ASP A 229 -1.53 13.68 19.02
CA ASP A 229 -1.15 12.35 18.58
C ASP A 229 -2.13 11.86 17.51
N MET A 230 -1.63 11.54 16.33
CA MET A 230 -2.46 11.22 15.18
C MET A 230 -1.86 10.12 14.30
N ILE A 231 -2.65 9.65 13.36
CA ILE A 231 -2.16 8.79 12.30
C ILE A 231 -1.44 9.63 11.26
N VAL A 232 -0.28 9.15 10.81
CA VAL A 232 0.50 9.74 9.72
C VAL A 232 0.51 8.77 8.54
N ASN A 233 0.09 9.25 7.36
CA ASN A 233 0.23 8.54 6.09
C ASN A 233 1.63 8.82 5.53
N MET A 234 2.45 7.79 5.41
CA MET A 234 3.87 7.93 5.09
C MET A 234 4.14 8.22 3.63
N GLU A 235 3.28 7.75 2.71
CA GLU A 235 3.57 7.62 1.28
C GLU A 235 4.85 6.81 1.05
N ALA A 236 4.91 5.64 1.72
CA ALA A 236 6.10 4.81 1.84
C ALA A 236 6.69 4.35 0.51
N GLY A 237 5.87 4.21 -0.53
CA GLY A 237 6.32 3.86 -1.88
C GLY A 237 7.35 4.82 -2.46
N GLY A 238 7.37 6.07 -1.97
CA GLY A 238 8.28 7.14 -2.40
C GLY A 238 9.70 7.06 -1.85
N PHE A 239 9.98 6.20 -0.85
CA PHE A 239 11.32 6.09 -0.26
C PHE A 239 12.40 5.81 -1.31
N ASP A 240 13.44 6.64 -1.41
CA ASP A 240 14.41 6.63 -2.49
C ASP A 240 15.87 6.26 -2.14
N PRO A 241 16.35 6.30 -0.89
CA PRO A 241 17.68 5.82 -0.56
C PRO A 241 17.80 4.30 -0.65
N LEU A 242 17.73 3.73 -1.87
CA LEU A 242 17.65 2.30 -2.14
C LEU A 242 18.81 1.81 -3.02
N PRO A 243 19.31 0.59 -2.80
CA PRO A 243 20.30 -0.05 -3.67
C PRO A 243 19.63 -0.58 -4.94
N LEU A 244 19.38 0.30 -5.92
CA LEU A 244 18.77 -0.05 -7.20
C LEU A 244 19.74 -0.87 -8.06
N GLY A 245 19.31 -2.09 -8.43
CA GLY A 245 19.99 -2.91 -9.41
C GLY A 245 19.68 -2.48 -10.85
N GLU A 246 20.36 -3.12 -11.81
CA GLU A 246 20.13 -2.86 -13.23
C GLU A 246 18.70 -3.19 -13.68
N PRO A 247 18.06 -4.31 -13.26
CA PRO A 247 16.66 -4.60 -13.60
C PRO A 247 15.69 -3.52 -13.12
N ASP A 248 15.93 -2.94 -11.93
CA ASP A 248 15.08 -1.88 -11.38
C ASP A 248 15.15 -0.62 -12.25
N LYS A 249 16.34 -0.24 -12.68
CA LYS A 249 16.57 0.93 -13.55
C LYS A 249 15.97 0.73 -14.95
N LEU A 250 16.12 -0.47 -15.52
CA LEU A 250 15.53 -0.81 -16.81
C LEU A 250 13.99 -0.78 -16.76
N LEU A 251 13.40 -1.28 -15.68
CA LEU A 251 11.96 -1.19 -15.47
C LEU A 251 11.53 0.26 -15.30
N ASP A 252 12.18 1.01 -14.40
CA ASP A 252 11.84 2.39 -14.07
C ASP A 252 11.79 3.27 -15.32
N ALA A 253 12.78 3.18 -16.18
CA ALA A 253 12.87 3.94 -17.44
C ALA A 253 11.70 3.70 -18.41
N ARG A 254 10.94 2.59 -18.23
CA ARG A 254 9.79 2.24 -19.09
C ARG A 254 8.45 2.53 -18.43
N THR A 255 8.44 2.94 -17.16
CA THR A 255 7.22 3.33 -16.46
C THR A 255 6.73 4.69 -16.92
N LYS A 256 5.48 5.03 -16.59
CA LYS A 256 4.89 6.35 -16.91
C LYS A 256 5.50 7.48 -16.06
N ASN A 257 6.13 7.13 -14.95
CA ASN A 257 6.69 8.04 -13.95
C ASN A 257 8.12 7.61 -13.55
N PRO A 258 9.11 7.71 -14.46
CA PRO A 258 10.49 7.39 -14.15
C PRO A 258 11.01 8.24 -12.98
N GLY A 259 11.76 7.60 -12.07
CA GLY A 259 12.32 8.24 -10.89
C GLY A 259 11.36 8.41 -9.71
N GLU A 260 10.06 8.15 -9.88
CA GLU A 260 9.07 8.24 -8.81
C GLU A 260 8.78 6.86 -8.20
N HIS A 261 8.45 6.84 -6.90
CA HIS A 261 8.03 5.65 -6.14
C HIS A 261 8.97 4.44 -6.26
N PRO A 262 10.29 4.61 -6.02
CA PRO A 262 11.25 3.53 -6.24
C PRO A 262 11.04 2.33 -5.30
N LEU A 263 10.68 2.55 -4.02
CA LEU A 263 10.37 1.43 -3.11
C LEU A 263 9.15 0.64 -3.58
N GLU A 264 8.09 1.31 -4.01
CA GLU A 264 6.91 0.64 -4.57
C GLU A 264 7.30 -0.24 -5.76
N LYS A 265 8.15 0.26 -6.67
CA LYS A 265 8.60 -0.47 -7.86
C LYS A 265 9.43 -1.70 -7.52
N MET A 266 10.12 -1.73 -6.38
CA MET A 266 10.91 -2.88 -5.93
C MET A 266 10.10 -3.92 -5.14
N VAL A 267 8.88 -3.59 -4.67
CA VAL A 267 8.16 -4.41 -3.68
C VAL A 267 6.75 -4.78 -4.11
N SER A 268 6.04 -3.91 -4.83
CA SER A 268 4.61 -4.12 -5.06
C SER A 268 4.30 -5.11 -6.18
N GLY A 269 3.11 -5.69 -6.12
CA GLY A 269 2.66 -6.72 -7.06
C GLY A 269 2.50 -6.23 -8.50
N ALA A 270 2.41 -4.92 -8.74
CA ALA A 270 2.40 -4.36 -10.08
C ALA A 270 3.79 -4.44 -10.76
N TYR A 271 4.86 -4.48 -9.97
CA TYR A 271 6.21 -4.27 -10.50
C TYR A 271 7.19 -5.42 -10.25
N VAL A 272 7.08 -6.15 -9.12
CA VAL A 272 8.06 -7.22 -8.77
C VAL A 272 8.22 -8.25 -9.89
N GLY A 273 7.11 -8.67 -10.51
CA GLY A 273 7.17 -9.61 -11.63
C GLY A 273 7.86 -9.02 -12.87
N GLU A 274 7.71 -7.72 -13.11
CA GLU A 274 8.38 -7.02 -14.20
C GLU A 274 9.90 -6.88 -13.93
N VAL A 275 10.30 -6.64 -12.67
CA VAL A 275 11.72 -6.67 -12.25
C VAL A 275 12.31 -8.06 -12.48
N VAL A 276 11.56 -9.13 -12.15
CA VAL A 276 11.98 -10.51 -12.46
C VAL A 276 12.18 -10.69 -13.96
N LEU A 277 11.26 -10.20 -14.79
CA LEU A 277 11.38 -10.33 -16.25
C LEU A 277 12.65 -9.64 -16.78
N GLU A 278 12.98 -8.43 -16.29
CA GLU A 278 14.22 -7.75 -16.68
C GLU A 278 15.46 -8.52 -16.22
N ALA A 279 15.47 -9.05 -14.99
CA ALA A 279 16.59 -9.86 -14.50
C ALA A 279 16.78 -11.13 -15.34
N LEU A 280 15.68 -11.79 -15.75
CA LEU A 280 15.74 -12.96 -16.63
C LEU A 280 16.23 -12.61 -18.04
N ARG A 281 15.90 -11.43 -18.58
CA ARG A 281 16.43 -10.93 -19.85
C ARG A 281 17.93 -10.73 -19.78
N LEU A 282 18.42 -10.14 -18.69
CA LEU A 282 19.86 -9.99 -18.45
C LEU A 282 20.56 -11.36 -18.31
N ALA A 283 19.95 -12.31 -17.59
CA ALA A 283 20.47 -13.67 -17.47
C ALA A 283 20.54 -14.40 -18.82
N ALA A 284 19.53 -14.21 -19.67
CA ALA A 284 19.54 -14.75 -21.03
C ALA A 284 20.68 -14.12 -21.88
N SER A 285 20.86 -12.80 -21.79
CA SER A 285 21.91 -12.08 -22.51
C SER A 285 23.33 -12.44 -22.06
N SER A 286 23.49 -12.83 -20.78
CA SER A 286 24.77 -13.28 -20.22
C SER A 286 25.09 -14.76 -20.50
N GLY A 287 24.21 -15.49 -21.19
CA GLY A 287 24.39 -16.89 -21.51
C GLY A 287 24.14 -17.86 -20.32
N LEU A 288 23.48 -17.41 -19.28
CA LEU A 288 23.09 -18.26 -18.14
C LEU A 288 21.88 -19.15 -18.44
N LEU A 289 21.13 -18.86 -19.49
CA LEU A 289 19.94 -19.58 -19.90
C LEU A 289 20.10 -20.21 -21.28
N SER A 290 19.45 -21.36 -21.49
CA SER A 290 19.42 -22.03 -22.79
C SER A 290 18.68 -21.20 -23.85
N GLU A 291 18.91 -21.51 -25.12
CA GLU A 291 18.20 -20.86 -26.24
C GLU A 291 16.67 -21.02 -26.16
N ALA A 292 16.18 -22.13 -25.60
CA ALA A 292 14.76 -22.38 -25.43
C ALA A 292 14.15 -21.41 -24.41
N ALA A 293 14.75 -21.28 -23.23
CA ALA A 293 14.33 -20.35 -22.20
C ALA A 293 14.49 -18.89 -22.65
N MET A 294 15.60 -18.58 -23.34
CA MET A 294 15.83 -17.25 -23.89
C MET A 294 14.75 -16.83 -24.91
N ARG A 295 14.34 -17.75 -25.80
CA ARG A 295 13.25 -17.48 -26.77
C ARG A 295 11.92 -17.18 -26.06
N ASP A 296 11.53 -17.96 -25.05
CA ASP A 296 10.31 -17.72 -24.28
C ASP A 296 10.36 -16.35 -23.59
N ILE A 297 11.44 -16.04 -22.87
CA ILE A 297 11.63 -14.78 -22.15
C ILE A 297 11.58 -13.57 -23.12
N SER A 298 12.22 -13.68 -24.30
CA SER A 298 12.27 -12.57 -25.26
C SER A 298 10.91 -12.22 -25.88
N GLN A 299 10.00 -13.18 -25.95
CA GLN A 299 8.65 -13.00 -26.48
C GLN A 299 7.68 -12.41 -25.45
N ARG A 300 8.03 -12.42 -24.16
CA ARG A 300 7.17 -11.91 -23.09
C ARG A 300 7.14 -10.39 -23.09
N ARG A 301 5.92 -9.84 -23.04
CA ARG A 301 5.73 -8.39 -22.89
C ARG A 301 5.61 -7.97 -21.41
N SER A 302 5.15 -8.88 -20.56
CA SER A 302 4.98 -8.66 -19.12
C SER A 302 5.08 -9.98 -18.36
N MET A 303 5.33 -9.90 -17.08
CA MET A 303 5.35 -11.04 -16.15
C MET A 303 4.67 -10.64 -14.83
N PRO A 304 3.37 -10.86 -14.68
CA PRO A 304 2.67 -10.57 -13.43
C PRO A 304 3.24 -11.41 -12.26
N MET A 305 3.24 -10.86 -11.04
CA MET A 305 3.77 -11.57 -9.86
C MET A 305 3.15 -12.96 -9.65
N ARG A 306 1.85 -13.14 -9.92
CA ARG A 306 1.19 -14.46 -9.89
C ARG A 306 1.85 -15.50 -10.80
N GLU A 307 2.49 -15.06 -11.87
CA GLU A 307 3.20 -15.95 -12.78
C GLU A 307 4.57 -16.31 -12.22
N THR A 308 5.28 -15.38 -11.61
CA THR A 308 6.55 -15.67 -10.92
C THR A 308 6.33 -16.63 -9.75
N ASP A 309 5.25 -16.48 -8.98
CA ASP A 309 4.85 -17.46 -7.95
C ASP A 309 4.63 -18.87 -8.55
N ARG A 310 3.95 -18.95 -9.69
CA ARG A 310 3.73 -20.21 -10.39
C ARG A 310 5.05 -20.84 -10.86
N LEU A 311 5.97 -20.04 -11.40
CA LEU A 311 7.27 -20.52 -11.90
C LEU A 311 8.13 -21.16 -10.80
N LEU A 312 8.01 -20.71 -9.55
CA LEU A 312 8.70 -21.33 -8.41
C LEU A 312 8.28 -22.80 -8.19
N GLY A 313 7.04 -23.14 -8.48
CA GLY A 313 6.47 -24.49 -8.30
C GLY A 313 6.63 -25.44 -9.49
N ILE A 314 7.13 -25.00 -10.65
CA ILE A 314 7.23 -25.82 -11.88
C ILE A 314 8.64 -26.43 -11.99
N GLU A 315 8.75 -27.72 -12.38
CA GLU A 315 10.05 -28.38 -12.54
C GLU A 315 10.88 -27.80 -13.68
N ALA A 316 10.26 -27.56 -14.84
CA ALA A 316 10.91 -27.00 -16.03
C ALA A 316 10.22 -25.69 -16.46
N PRO A 317 10.46 -24.56 -15.77
CA PRO A 317 9.85 -23.30 -16.12
C PRO A 317 10.34 -22.77 -17.49
N LEU A 318 9.45 -22.15 -18.23
CA LEU A 318 9.74 -21.50 -19.52
C LEU A 318 10.30 -22.45 -20.60
N GLY A 319 9.93 -23.72 -20.55
CA GLY A 319 10.38 -24.73 -21.53
C GLY A 319 11.87 -25.07 -21.45
N GLY A 320 12.54 -24.65 -20.36
CA GLY A 320 13.98 -24.81 -20.18
C GLY A 320 14.40 -26.15 -19.59
N SER A 321 15.71 -26.29 -19.41
CA SER A 321 16.37 -27.43 -18.76
C SER A 321 16.29 -27.36 -17.22
N ALA A 322 16.84 -28.35 -16.53
CA ALA A 322 17.01 -28.32 -15.07
C ALA A 322 17.93 -27.17 -14.63
N ASP A 323 18.95 -26.85 -15.42
CA ASP A 323 19.84 -25.72 -15.16
C ASP A 323 19.09 -24.38 -15.34
N ASP A 324 18.26 -24.23 -16.37
CA ASP A 324 17.38 -23.05 -16.54
C ASP A 324 16.43 -22.91 -15.35
N ALA A 325 15.85 -24.03 -14.88
CA ALA A 325 14.98 -24.02 -13.70
C ALA A 325 15.70 -23.50 -12.46
N LEU A 326 16.95 -23.92 -12.26
CA LEU A 326 17.78 -23.46 -11.15
C LEU A 326 18.03 -21.93 -11.25
N VAL A 327 18.42 -21.42 -12.42
CA VAL A 327 18.65 -19.99 -12.66
C VAL A 327 17.39 -19.19 -12.40
N ILE A 328 16.27 -19.56 -13.03
CA ILE A 328 14.99 -18.84 -12.97
C ILE A 328 14.47 -18.77 -11.52
N LYS A 329 14.43 -19.92 -10.84
CA LYS A 329 13.92 -19.99 -9.45
C LYS A 329 14.82 -19.23 -8.48
N THR A 330 16.13 -19.29 -8.65
CA THR A 330 17.07 -18.56 -7.79
C THR A 330 16.92 -17.05 -7.96
N ILE A 331 16.77 -16.55 -9.20
CA ILE A 331 16.54 -15.12 -9.47
C ILE A 331 15.21 -14.68 -8.84
N ILE A 332 14.12 -15.42 -9.04
CA ILE A 332 12.81 -15.10 -8.45
C ILE A 332 12.90 -15.04 -6.93
N ALA A 333 13.46 -16.10 -6.31
CA ALA A 333 13.60 -16.18 -4.85
C ALA A 333 14.47 -15.03 -4.30
N SER A 334 15.53 -14.66 -4.99
CA SER A 334 16.41 -13.54 -4.60
C SER A 334 15.71 -12.18 -4.67
N ILE A 335 14.91 -11.95 -5.70
CA ILE A 335 14.12 -10.71 -5.80
C ILE A 335 13.05 -10.66 -4.71
N TYR A 336 12.37 -11.78 -4.41
CA TYR A 336 11.40 -11.83 -3.32
C TYR A 336 12.04 -11.61 -1.94
N GLU A 337 13.19 -12.26 -1.70
CA GLU A 337 13.98 -12.05 -0.49
C GLU A 337 14.40 -10.58 -0.34
N ARG A 338 14.89 -9.96 -1.43
CA ARG A 338 15.25 -8.54 -1.46
C ARG A 338 14.06 -7.65 -1.14
N SER A 339 12.91 -7.89 -1.77
CA SER A 339 11.68 -7.14 -1.52
C SER A 339 11.22 -7.30 -0.06
N ALA A 340 11.31 -8.50 0.50
CA ALA A 340 10.99 -8.76 1.91
C ALA A 340 11.96 -8.04 2.87
N ARG A 341 13.25 -7.95 2.54
CA ARG A 341 14.25 -7.20 3.32
C ARG A 341 13.95 -5.70 3.35
N LEU A 342 13.51 -5.12 2.22
CA LEU A 342 13.11 -3.71 2.15
C LEU A 342 11.88 -3.44 3.03
N VAL A 343 10.86 -4.29 2.99
CA VAL A 343 9.68 -4.16 3.87
C VAL A 343 10.06 -4.37 5.33
N CYS A 344 10.93 -5.35 5.64
CA CYS A 344 11.41 -5.59 7.00
C CYS A 344 12.17 -4.37 7.55
N ALA A 345 13.01 -3.71 6.73
CA ALA A 345 13.72 -2.49 7.11
C ALA A 345 12.77 -1.32 7.43
N MET A 346 11.73 -1.14 6.61
CA MET A 346 10.67 -0.17 6.86
C MET A 346 9.94 -0.45 8.17
N LEU A 347 9.53 -1.71 8.40
CA LEU A 347 8.86 -2.13 9.63
C LEU A 347 9.76 -1.95 10.85
N ARG A 348 11.06 -2.24 10.74
CA ARG A 348 12.04 -2.02 11.79
C ARG A 348 12.12 -0.55 12.22
N ALA A 349 12.18 0.39 11.25
CA ALA A 349 12.19 1.81 11.56
C ALA A 349 10.97 2.25 12.36
N VAL A 350 9.77 1.73 11.99
CA VAL A 350 8.53 2.03 12.70
C VAL A 350 8.48 1.37 14.09
N CYS A 351 8.95 0.12 14.24
CA CYS A 351 9.03 -0.55 15.54
C CYS A 351 9.98 0.19 16.50
N GLU A 352 11.17 0.57 16.02
CA GLU A 352 12.14 1.33 16.83
C GLU A 352 11.55 2.69 17.28
N ARG A 353 10.77 3.33 16.41
CA ARG A 353 10.07 4.58 16.74
C ARG A 353 8.92 4.37 17.74
N ALA A 354 8.18 3.29 17.60
CA ALA A 354 7.11 2.92 18.53
C ALA A 354 7.64 2.64 19.94
N GLY A 355 8.80 2.00 20.07
CA GLY A 355 9.46 1.66 21.33
C GLY A 355 8.79 0.55 22.14
N GLU A 356 7.70 -0.03 21.63
CA GLU A 356 6.94 -1.14 22.20
C GLU A 356 6.32 -1.99 21.09
N ARG A 357 5.57 -3.03 21.44
CA ARG A 357 4.90 -3.92 20.46
C ARG A 357 4.09 -3.13 19.45
N LEU A 358 4.31 -3.42 18.15
CA LEU A 358 3.58 -2.83 17.06
C LEU A 358 2.44 -3.75 16.59
N PHE A 359 1.21 -3.24 16.61
CA PHE A 359 0.06 -3.92 15.99
C PHE A 359 -0.01 -3.55 14.50
N LEU A 360 0.27 -4.53 13.63
CA LEU A 360 0.37 -4.34 12.21
C LEU A 360 -0.85 -4.93 11.48
N THR A 361 -1.71 -4.08 10.96
CA THR A 361 -2.75 -4.52 10.02
C THR A 361 -2.19 -4.57 8.62
N VAL A 362 -2.20 -5.75 8.00
CA VAL A 362 -1.71 -5.93 6.62
C VAL A 362 -2.90 -6.09 5.69
N ASP A 363 -2.92 -5.34 4.59
CA ASP A 363 -3.83 -5.54 3.46
C ASP A 363 -3.05 -5.64 2.14
N GLY A 364 -3.62 -6.35 1.19
CA GLY A 364 -3.09 -6.49 -0.16
C GLY A 364 -2.67 -7.90 -0.55
N SER A 365 -2.72 -8.12 -1.86
CA SER A 365 -2.58 -9.45 -2.45
C SER A 365 -1.15 -9.99 -2.41
N VAL A 366 -0.12 -9.17 -2.31
CA VAL A 366 1.28 -9.63 -2.26
C VAL A 366 1.50 -10.45 -1.00
N PHE A 367 1.11 -9.91 0.16
CA PHE A 367 1.28 -10.60 1.43
C PHE A 367 0.45 -11.89 1.52
N TYR A 368 -0.82 -11.86 1.08
CA TYR A 368 -1.73 -13.00 1.29
C TYR A 368 -1.67 -14.06 0.20
N LYS A 369 -1.19 -13.75 -1.01
CA LYS A 369 -1.20 -14.71 -2.13
C LYS A 369 0.19 -15.21 -2.52
N SER A 370 1.26 -14.44 -2.29
CA SER A 370 2.63 -14.90 -2.54
C SER A 370 3.22 -15.52 -1.27
N HIS A 371 3.19 -16.86 -1.22
CA HIS A 371 3.72 -17.61 -0.07
C HIS A 371 5.20 -17.36 0.13
N ALA A 372 5.99 -17.39 -0.94
CA ALA A 372 7.44 -17.21 -0.87
C ALA A 372 7.83 -15.83 -0.31
N PHE A 373 7.15 -14.75 -0.75
CA PHE A 373 7.37 -13.43 -0.20
C PHE A 373 6.98 -13.35 1.28
N ARG A 374 5.79 -13.88 1.62
CA ARG A 374 5.28 -13.86 3.00
C ARG A 374 6.19 -14.60 3.96
N GLU A 375 6.63 -15.81 3.59
CA GLU A 375 7.54 -16.62 4.41
C GLU A 375 8.87 -15.90 4.62
N ALA A 376 9.44 -15.29 3.57
CA ALA A 376 10.65 -14.49 3.68
C ALA A 376 10.47 -13.31 4.64
N LEU A 377 9.39 -12.55 4.51
CA LEU A 377 9.11 -11.40 5.38
C LEU A 377 8.93 -11.81 6.85
N LEU A 378 8.12 -12.83 7.13
CA LEU A 378 7.88 -13.27 8.51
C LEU A 378 9.14 -13.84 9.16
N ARG A 379 9.97 -14.57 8.42
CA ARG A 379 11.28 -15.04 8.87
C ARG A 379 12.20 -13.86 9.20
N LEU A 380 12.30 -12.86 8.33
CA LEU A 380 13.12 -11.67 8.55
C LEU A 380 12.65 -10.84 9.76
N ILE A 381 11.34 -10.70 9.97
CA ILE A 381 10.78 -10.07 11.18
C ILE A 381 11.29 -10.79 12.43
N ALA A 382 11.19 -12.12 12.45
CA ALA A 382 11.64 -12.93 13.59
C ALA A 382 13.17 -12.86 13.79
N GLU A 383 13.96 -12.99 12.73
CA GLU A 383 15.44 -12.92 12.76
C GLU A 383 15.95 -11.56 13.25
N ASN A 384 15.22 -10.46 12.97
CA ASN A 384 15.56 -9.12 13.44
C ASN A 384 14.95 -8.78 14.83
N GLY A 385 14.25 -9.72 15.46
CA GLY A 385 13.67 -9.55 16.80
C GLY A 385 12.62 -8.44 16.88
N LEU A 386 11.89 -8.19 15.79
CA LEU A 386 10.87 -7.14 15.77
C LEU A 386 9.62 -7.63 16.50
N ASP A 387 9.19 -6.90 17.55
CA ASP A 387 7.97 -7.22 18.30
C ASP A 387 6.75 -6.70 17.54
N ILE A 388 6.30 -7.48 16.56
CA ILE A 388 5.18 -7.19 15.68
C ILE A 388 4.10 -8.25 15.86
N GLU A 389 2.90 -7.82 16.18
CA GLU A 389 1.70 -8.65 16.08
C GLU A 389 0.94 -8.27 14.82
N HIS A 390 1.00 -9.14 13.79
CA HIS A 390 0.32 -8.88 12.53
C HIS A 390 -1.09 -9.47 12.50
N GLN A 391 -2.01 -8.72 11.93
CA GLN A 391 -3.42 -9.05 11.86
C GLN A 391 -4.01 -8.75 10.48
N LYS A 392 -5.15 -9.37 10.19
CA LYS A 392 -5.97 -9.10 9.01
C LYS A 392 -7.30 -8.56 9.46
N ALA A 393 -7.73 -7.45 8.87
CA ALA A 393 -9.09 -6.94 9.00
C ALA A 393 -9.92 -7.33 7.77
N GLU A 394 -11.15 -7.86 7.97
CA GLU A 394 -12.00 -8.25 6.85
C GLU A 394 -12.57 -7.05 6.10
N ASN A 395 -12.99 -6.03 6.85
CA ASN A 395 -13.56 -4.79 6.33
C ASN A 395 -12.79 -3.56 6.80
N GLY A 396 -11.47 -3.69 7.02
CA GLY A 396 -10.63 -2.68 7.66
C GLY A 396 -10.78 -1.29 7.05
N ASN A 397 -10.82 -1.17 5.72
CA ASN A 397 -11.00 0.12 5.05
C ASN A 397 -12.37 0.76 5.34
N LEU A 398 -13.47 -0.03 5.35
CA LEU A 398 -14.80 0.47 5.67
C LEU A 398 -14.93 0.82 7.15
N THR A 399 -14.43 -0.06 8.02
CA THR A 399 -14.41 0.17 9.48
C THR A 399 -13.58 1.39 9.84
N GLY A 400 -12.39 1.52 9.23
CA GLY A 400 -11.51 2.67 9.45
C GLY A 400 -12.08 3.99 8.93
N ALA A 401 -12.74 3.96 7.77
CA ALA A 401 -13.44 5.13 7.23
C ALA A 401 -14.58 5.56 8.16
N ALA A 402 -15.33 4.59 8.71
CA ALA A 402 -16.39 4.89 9.68
C ALA A 402 -15.84 5.53 10.96
N LEU A 403 -14.73 4.99 11.52
CA LEU A 403 -14.07 5.57 12.68
C LEU A 403 -13.56 6.99 12.43
N ALA A 404 -12.99 7.25 11.25
CA ALA A 404 -12.57 8.59 10.86
C ALA A 404 -13.74 9.59 10.85
N ALA A 405 -14.95 9.16 10.46
CA ALA A 405 -16.14 10.03 10.47
C ALA A 405 -16.75 10.22 11.86
N LEU A 406 -16.31 9.47 12.85
CA LEU A 406 -16.73 9.58 14.26
C LEU A 406 -15.71 10.35 15.12
N ALA A 407 -14.50 10.53 14.61
CA ALA A 407 -13.45 11.35 15.25
C ALA A 407 -13.77 12.84 15.12
#